data_933b69718da78bc5016fc8890e3b6823
#
_entry.id   933b69718da78bc5016fc8890e3b6823
#
_cell.length_a   1.000
_cell.length_b   1.000
_cell.length_c   1.000
_cell.angle_alpha   90.00
_cell.angle_beta   90.00
_cell.angle_gamma   90.00
#
_symmetry.space_group_name_H-M   'P 1'
#
loop_
_entity.id
_entity.type
_entity.pdbx_description
1 polymer ?
#
loop_
_entity_poly.entity_id
_entity_poly.type
_entity_poly.pdbx_seq_one_letter_code
_entity_poly.pdbx_strand_id
1 'polypeptide(L)'
;MKKMFKILFWLVSALLVGCGSSDEPDIPLPKEKVIESTEVGSAKLVMLGYLDNVTAGGMLQPEGFATPVYIKDRKLCGTDYTFAVCSKVERLDAMPDFSTASDWRETLEPTEGVTAWVRYVTASYYGYVKLRVAYIDGNKVGVEYKVASMQKRPDINSIELTESGAKAFVLKGYAGGGATAEGLLPEGLASRILIGNKELKGMNYSFAKYDGVSKLSNLPAVSAVTEWRTTAPITGNSAYWVRYTTPQEHVFLKLRVAYIDGDDVGVEYLLSSHETIVNENANVATEGRAYVTDYSIPHLNSANYYVEHTVSVNNQTVFNYALEWNDAMKHSAWVAFVFDKTTKQDNVSRTDAWDVDPQLPKEMQVDNESHKSDGFDKGHLCASEDRVYSKEANEQTFYYSNMSPQFNSFNGGFWAAFENRVRKWGRTSFDKLYVTKGGALNQLLVNYTGEKKGQDGIIPKTDEKGRTIHGLACPKFYYMAVLGEKNGSFYAIGFWIEHRDDYGYKYGDNVSADVLKQYVVSIDVLEQKTDLDFFCNLPDDIEKKVEEAYSLTDWAW
;
A
#
# COMPACT_ATOMS: atom_id res chain seq x y z
N MET A 1 3.65 66.24 -11.57
CA MET A 1 4.84 67.10 -11.55
C MET A 1 6.02 66.31 -12.10
N LYS A 2 6.52 66.78 -13.26
CA LYS A 2 7.68 66.22 -13.99
C LYS A 2 8.96 66.45 -13.20
N LYS A 3 9.90 65.50 -13.19
CA LYS A 3 11.34 65.78 -13.22
C LYS A 3 12.07 64.65 -13.94
N MET A 4 12.48 64.98 -15.12
CA MET A 4 13.52 64.34 -15.93
C MET A 4 14.89 64.49 -15.23
N PHE A 5 15.70 63.44 -15.23
CA PHE A 5 17.16 63.57 -15.04
C PHE A 5 17.84 63.07 -16.30
N LYS A 6 18.43 64.03 -17.02
CA LYS A 6 19.44 63.82 -18.09
C LYS A 6 20.79 63.63 -17.40
N ILE A 7 21.51 62.57 -17.75
CA ILE A 7 22.95 62.46 -17.44
C ILE A 7 23.75 62.56 -18.74
N LEU A 8 24.65 63.46 -18.68
CA LEU A 8 25.50 64.06 -19.72
C LEU A 8 26.71 63.12 -19.99
N PHE A 9 26.95 62.87 -21.28
CA PHE A 9 28.20 62.32 -21.81
C PHE A 9 29.32 63.35 -21.73
N TRP A 10 30.49 62.99 -21.18
CA TRP A 10 31.71 63.70 -21.33
C TRP A 10 32.68 62.90 -22.18
N LEU A 11 32.97 63.44 -23.40
CA LEU A 11 34.09 63.09 -24.23
C LEU A 11 35.32 63.87 -23.72
N VAL A 12 36.39 63.19 -23.44
CA VAL A 12 37.70 63.83 -23.28
C VAL A 12 38.61 63.36 -24.42
N SER A 13 38.84 64.23 -25.38
CA SER A 13 39.87 64.08 -26.37
C SER A 13 41.19 64.67 -25.81
N ALA A 14 42.21 63.86 -25.71
CA ALA A 14 43.56 64.35 -25.48
C ALA A 14 44.45 63.96 -26.66
N LEU A 15 44.77 64.97 -27.48
CA LEU A 15 45.87 64.89 -28.43
C LEU A 15 47.18 65.05 -27.64
N LEU A 16 48.11 64.14 -27.87
CA LEU A 16 49.55 64.39 -27.66
C LEU A 16 50.31 63.81 -28.85
N VAL A 17 50.90 64.72 -29.59
CA VAL A 17 51.92 64.50 -30.65
C VAL A 17 53.26 64.31 -29.95
N GLY A 18 53.96 63.24 -30.24
CA GLY A 18 55.32 62.98 -29.84
C GLY A 18 56.00 62.01 -30.80
N CYS A 19 56.84 62.49 -31.67
CA CYS A 19 57.73 61.73 -32.53
C CYS A 19 58.77 60.96 -31.70
N GLY A 20 58.97 59.71 -32.03
CA GLY A 20 60.09 58.87 -31.55
C GLY A 20 60.06 57.54 -32.28
N SER A 21 60.91 57.33 -33.26
CA SER A 21 61.14 56.11 -33.99
C SER A 21 61.82 55.08 -33.08
N SER A 22 61.18 53.95 -32.90
CA SER A 22 61.83 52.69 -32.55
C SER A 22 60.99 51.54 -33.11
N ASP A 23 61.60 50.71 -33.95
CA ASP A 23 61.07 49.47 -34.51
C ASP A 23 60.78 48.48 -33.40
N GLU A 24 59.56 48.48 -32.87
CA GLU A 24 58.98 47.30 -32.13
C GLU A 24 58.16 46.51 -33.13
N PRO A 25 58.25 45.15 -33.13
CA PRO A 25 57.43 44.36 -34.01
C PRO A 25 55.96 44.50 -33.60
N ASP A 26 55.09 44.84 -34.54
CA ASP A 26 53.65 44.83 -34.43
C ASP A 26 53.20 43.43 -33.88
N ILE A 27 52.97 43.34 -32.59
CA ILE A 27 52.28 42.19 -32.01
C ILE A 27 50.80 42.36 -32.39
N PRO A 28 50.26 41.56 -33.30
CA PRO A 28 48.87 41.67 -33.67
C PRO A 28 48.02 41.50 -32.41
N LEU A 29 47.21 42.49 -32.08
CA LEU A 29 46.23 42.41 -31.03
C LEU A 29 45.42 41.10 -31.21
N PRO A 30 45.24 40.33 -30.18
CA PRO A 30 44.49 39.08 -30.26
C PRO A 30 43.10 39.39 -30.83
N LYS A 31 42.77 38.73 -31.96
CA LYS A 31 41.44 38.87 -32.58
C LYS A 31 40.38 38.57 -31.59
N GLU A 32 39.48 39.53 -31.34
CA GLU A 32 38.32 39.34 -30.44
C GLU A 32 37.48 38.15 -30.95
N LYS A 33 37.22 37.14 -30.08
CA LYS A 33 36.42 35.99 -30.45
C LYS A 33 35.00 36.42 -30.78
N VAL A 34 34.50 36.05 -31.95
CA VAL A 34 33.19 36.44 -32.48
C VAL A 34 32.23 35.24 -32.39
N ILE A 35 31.00 35.49 -31.97
CA ILE A 35 29.93 34.48 -32.00
C ILE A 35 29.37 34.43 -33.43
N GLU A 36 29.61 33.34 -34.15
CA GLU A 36 28.99 33.07 -35.45
C GLU A 36 27.57 32.51 -35.25
N SER A 37 26.60 32.96 -36.06
CA SER A 37 25.25 32.40 -36.03
C SER A 37 25.21 31.09 -36.81
N THR A 38 24.63 30.07 -36.20
CA THR A 38 24.44 28.76 -36.80
C THR A 38 22.96 28.46 -37.11
N GLU A 39 22.06 29.37 -36.74
CA GLU A 39 20.64 29.32 -37.09
C GLU A 39 20.10 30.72 -37.38
N VAL A 40 19.26 30.84 -38.40
CA VAL A 40 18.63 32.12 -38.77
C VAL A 40 17.71 32.59 -37.62
N GLY A 41 17.89 33.88 -37.23
CA GLY A 41 17.10 34.48 -36.16
C GLY A 41 17.57 34.10 -34.75
N SER A 42 18.73 33.46 -34.61
CA SER A 42 19.36 33.29 -33.30
C SER A 42 19.89 34.62 -32.75
N ALA A 43 19.89 34.76 -31.43
CA ALA A 43 20.50 35.87 -30.70
C ALA A 43 21.86 35.44 -30.13
N LYS A 44 22.71 36.46 -29.84
CA LYS A 44 24.07 36.27 -29.34
C LYS A 44 24.24 37.04 -28.04
N LEU A 45 24.93 36.43 -27.09
CA LEU A 45 25.19 37.02 -25.78
C LEU A 45 26.58 36.61 -25.28
N VAL A 46 27.27 37.51 -24.63
CA VAL A 46 28.48 37.21 -23.85
C VAL A 46 28.11 37.21 -22.37
N MET A 47 28.18 36.06 -21.76
CA MET A 47 27.94 35.87 -20.32
C MET A 47 29.28 36.06 -19.58
N LEU A 48 29.22 36.67 -18.38
CA LEU A 48 30.37 36.94 -17.52
C LEU A 48 30.33 36.11 -16.24
N GLY A 49 31.47 35.92 -15.58
CA GLY A 49 31.54 35.26 -14.28
C GLY A 49 32.06 33.82 -14.33
N TYR A 50 32.65 33.39 -15.44
CA TYR A 50 33.12 32.00 -15.59
C TYR A 50 34.31 31.67 -14.69
N LEU A 51 35.24 32.59 -14.44
CA LEU A 51 36.43 32.35 -13.60
C LEU A 51 36.29 32.88 -12.16
N ASP A 52 35.63 34.01 -12.00
CA ASP A 52 35.60 34.78 -10.74
C ASP A 52 34.31 34.58 -9.93
N ASN A 53 33.38 33.76 -10.41
CA ASN A 53 32.08 33.47 -9.76
C ASN A 53 31.26 34.74 -9.39
N VAL A 54 31.52 35.85 -10.01
CA VAL A 54 30.77 37.08 -9.78
C VAL A 54 29.73 37.21 -10.89
N THR A 55 28.48 37.06 -10.55
CA THR A 55 27.31 37.25 -11.45
C THR A 55 27.10 38.73 -11.79
N ALA A 56 28.11 39.38 -12.36
CA ALA A 56 28.11 40.83 -12.64
C ALA A 56 27.92 41.13 -14.12
N GLY A 57 26.80 40.73 -14.72
CA GLY A 57 26.43 41.14 -16.07
C GLY A 57 26.38 39.99 -17.09
N GLY A 58 25.68 40.21 -18.21
CA GLY A 58 25.58 39.23 -19.29
C GLY A 58 24.79 37.98 -18.92
N MET A 59 23.62 38.14 -18.33
CA MET A 59 22.72 37.01 -18.05
C MET A 59 21.83 36.75 -19.27
N LEU A 60 21.60 35.47 -19.57
CA LEU A 60 20.70 35.04 -20.62
C LEU A 60 19.26 35.07 -20.12
N GLN A 61 18.49 36.04 -20.55
CA GLN A 61 17.06 36.14 -20.29
C GLN A 61 16.30 36.26 -21.60
N PRO A 62 15.85 35.15 -22.19
CA PRO A 62 15.09 35.20 -23.42
C PRO A 62 13.76 35.94 -23.21
N GLU A 63 13.22 36.51 -24.27
CA GLU A 63 11.93 37.18 -24.24
C GLU A 63 10.80 36.22 -23.76
N GLY A 64 9.98 36.70 -22.82
CA GLY A 64 8.90 35.90 -22.20
C GLY A 64 9.30 35.07 -20.98
N PHE A 65 10.59 35.07 -20.58
CA PHE A 65 11.09 34.35 -19.43
C PHE A 65 11.28 35.28 -18.23
N ALA A 66 10.76 34.91 -17.06
CA ALA A 66 10.77 35.77 -15.88
C ALA A 66 12.12 35.82 -15.16
N THR A 67 12.90 34.76 -15.24
CA THR A 67 14.20 34.62 -14.57
C THR A 67 15.31 34.39 -15.59
N PRO A 68 16.57 34.82 -15.32
CA PRO A 68 17.68 34.60 -16.24
C PRO A 68 18.41 33.27 -15.97
N VAL A 69 19.11 32.80 -17.00
CA VAL A 69 20.24 31.89 -16.90
C VAL A 69 21.52 32.69 -16.66
N TYR A 70 22.33 32.28 -15.70
CA TYR A 70 23.59 32.91 -15.31
C TYR A 70 24.70 31.88 -15.10
N ILE A 71 25.93 32.36 -14.93
CA ILE A 71 27.05 31.49 -14.61
C ILE A 71 27.30 31.50 -13.09
N LYS A 72 27.40 30.32 -12.49
CA LYS A 72 27.81 30.09 -11.10
C LYS A 72 28.66 28.83 -11.05
N ASP A 73 29.76 28.86 -10.30
CA ASP A 73 30.68 27.74 -10.13
C ASP A 73 31.09 27.07 -11.47
N ARG A 74 31.38 27.92 -12.48
CA ARG A 74 31.71 27.54 -13.86
C ARG A 74 30.59 26.77 -14.60
N LYS A 75 29.36 26.86 -14.14
CA LYS A 75 28.22 26.20 -14.77
C LYS A 75 27.13 27.20 -15.11
N LEU A 76 26.43 26.97 -16.20
CA LEU A 76 25.18 27.63 -16.49
C LEU A 76 24.09 27.07 -15.58
N CYS A 77 23.36 27.94 -14.91
CA CYS A 77 22.26 27.60 -14.01
C CYS A 77 21.22 28.74 -14.01
N GLY A 78 20.06 28.46 -13.42
CA GLY A 78 19.01 29.46 -13.23
C GLY A 78 17.86 28.86 -12.46
N THR A 79 17.06 29.69 -11.79
CA THR A 79 15.84 29.28 -11.12
C THR A 79 14.83 28.82 -12.17
N ASP A 80 14.24 27.62 -11.97
CA ASP A 80 13.27 27.01 -12.87
C ASP A 80 13.83 26.55 -14.22
N TYR A 81 15.15 26.44 -14.35
CA TYR A 81 15.80 25.97 -15.57
C TYR A 81 16.38 24.56 -15.43
N THR A 82 16.28 23.79 -16.51
CA THR A 82 16.99 22.52 -16.69
C THR A 82 17.62 22.47 -18.08
N PHE A 83 18.68 21.69 -18.21
CA PHE A 83 19.53 21.62 -19.40
C PHE A 83 19.67 20.17 -19.86
N ALA A 84 19.54 19.92 -21.15
CA ALA A 84 19.81 18.62 -21.77
C ALA A 84 20.82 18.79 -22.93
N VAL A 85 21.99 18.17 -22.81
CA VAL A 85 23.06 18.25 -23.79
C VAL A 85 22.71 17.46 -25.05
N CYS A 86 22.90 18.10 -26.23
CA CYS A 86 22.80 17.43 -27.51
C CYS A 86 24.19 16.98 -27.97
N SER A 87 24.56 15.76 -27.63
CA SER A 87 25.86 15.20 -27.95
C SER A 87 26.11 15.19 -29.47
N LYS A 88 27.33 15.61 -29.90
CA LYS A 88 27.78 15.62 -31.30
C LYS A 88 27.04 16.59 -32.22
N VAL A 89 26.37 17.59 -31.67
CA VAL A 89 25.72 18.66 -32.45
C VAL A 89 26.38 19.98 -32.08
N GLU A 90 26.94 20.67 -33.08
CA GLU A 90 27.69 21.93 -32.88
C GLU A 90 26.96 23.16 -33.45
N ARG A 91 25.78 22.95 -34.03
CA ARG A 91 24.96 23.98 -34.69
C ARG A 91 23.54 23.95 -34.17
N LEU A 92 22.92 25.13 -33.97
CA LEU A 92 21.53 25.20 -33.48
C LEU A 92 20.51 24.64 -34.50
N ASP A 93 20.76 24.88 -35.81
CA ASP A 93 19.88 24.40 -36.87
C ASP A 93 19.91 22.87 -37.07
N ALA A 94 20.94 22.20 -36.55
CA ALA A 94 21.09 20.76 -36.56
C ALA A 94 20.58 20.08 -35.28
N MET A 95 20.10 20.82 -34.28
CA MET A 95 19.60 20.24 -33.04
C MET A 95 18.33 19.43 -33.29
N PRO A 96 18.22 18.19 -32.71
CA PRO A 96 17.01 17.41 -32.80
C PRO A 96 15.84 18.10 -32.08
N ASP A 97 14.61 17.62 -32.31
CA ASP A 97 13.43 18.15 -31.63
C ASP A 97 13.54 18.00 -30.10
N PHE A 98 13.08 18.99 -29.34
CA PHE A 98 13.16 19.01 -27.89
C PHE A 98 12.38 17.85 -27.23
N SER A 99 11.38 17.28 -27.90
CA SER A 99 10.64 16.11 -27.43
C SER A 99 11.51 14.86 -27.30
N THR A 100 12.66 14.82 -27.99
CA THR A 100 13.63 13.73 -27.91
C THR A 100 14.69 13.96 -26.83
N ALA A 101 14.72 15.13 -26.19
CA ALA A 101 15.69 15.46 -25.16
C ALA A 101 15.44 14.67 -23.89
N SER A 102 16.48 14.05 -23.39
CA SER A 102 16.50 13.26 -22.15
C SER A 102 17.64 13.74 -21.25
N ASP A 103 17.76 13.17 -20.04
CA ASP A 103 18.82 13.52 -19.10
C ASP A 103 18.88 15.03 -18.75
N TRP A 104 17.71 15.57 -18.35
CA TRP A 104 17.58 16.95 -17.91
C TRP A 104 18.27 17.18 -16.55
N ARG A 105 19.21 18.15 -16.50
CA ARG A 105 20.02 18.51 -15.33
C ARG A 105 19.79 19.96 -14.93
N GLU A 106 19.92 20.26 -13.64
CA GLU A 106 19.76 21.63 -13.10
C GLU A 106 20.89 22.58 -13.53
N THR A 107 22.00 22.04 -13.98
CA THR A 107 23.16 22.85 -14.42
C THR A 107 23.77 22.28 -15.70
N LEU A 108 24.40 23.16 -16.50
CA LEU A 108 25.18 22.79 -17.67
C LEU A 108 26.63 23.28 -17.50
N GLU A 109 27.59 22.37 -17.65
CA GLU A 109 29.00 22.73 -17.77
C GLU A 109 29.28 23.22 -19.19
N PRO A 110 29.60 24.52 -19.39
CA PRO A 110 29.84 25.06 -20.71
C PRO A 110 31.15 24.49 -21.28
N THR A 111 31.05 23.98 -22.50
CA THR A 111 32.19 23.52 -23.29
C THR A 111 32.03 24.10 -24.69
N GLU A 112 33.12 24.61 -25.27
CA GLU A 112 33.11 25.22 -26.60
C GLU A 112 32.59 24.24 -27.66
N GLY A 113 31.63 24.66 -28.49
CA GLY A 113 30.94 23.84 -29.48
C GLY A 113 29.72 23.06 -28.96
N VAL A 114 29.54 22.94 -27.66
CA VAL A 114 28.39 22.20 -27.09
C VAL A 114 27.08 22.91 -27.36
N THR A 115 26.08 22.15 -27.83
CA THR A 115 24.68 22.57 -27.87
C THR A 115 23.86 21.87 -26.81
N ALA A 116 22.85 22.57 -26.30
CA ALA A 116 21.93 22.02 -25.30
C ALA A 116 20.52 22.60 -25.49
N TRP A 117 19.53 21.78 -25.17
CA TRP A 117 18.20 22.28 -24.87
C TRP A 117 18.17 22.87 -23.45
N VAL A 118 17.62 24.06 -23.35
CA VAL A 118 17.32 24.74 -22.08
C VAL A 118 15.82 24.76 -21.93
N ARG A 119 15.31 24.13 -20.87
CA ARG A 119 13.89 24.11 -20.54
C ARG A 119 13.64 24.98 -19.32
N TYR A 120 12.75 25.93 -19.47
CA TYR A 120 12.23 26.79 -18.42
C TYR A 120 10.85 26.32 -18.00
N VAL A 121 10.63 26.10 -16.70
CA VAL A 121 9.38 25.51 -16.17
C VAL A 121 8.72 26.51 -15.23
N THR A 122 7.54 26.98 -15.60
CA THR A 122 6.65 27.76 -14.73
C THR A 122 5.42 26.96 -14.32
N ALA A 123 4.57 27.55 -13.50
CA ALA A 123 3.29 26.95 -13.15
C ALA A 123 2.37 26.70 -14.37
N SER A 124 2.53 27.49 -15.45
CA SER A 124 1.60 27.49 -16.58
C SER A 124 2.21 27.11 -17.92
N TYR A 125 3.53 27.17 -18.06
CA TYR A 125 4.21 26.99 -19.36
C TYR A 125 5.53 26.24 -19.22
N TYR A 126 5.91 25.53 -20.31
CA TYR A 126 7.27 25.13 -20.62
C TYR A 126 7.83 26.05 -21.70
N GLY A 127 8.97 26.66 -21.44
CA GLY A 127 9.74 27.38 -22.45
C GLY A 127 10.95 26.54 -22.89
N TYR A 128 11.17 26.42 -24.17
CA TYR A 128 12.30 25.70 -24.74
C TYR A 128 13.21 26.63 -25.55
N VAL A 129 14.50 26.62 -25.21
CA VAL A 129 15.52 27.45 -25.85
C VAL A 129 16.63 26.53 -26.34
N LYS A 130 17.01 26.71 -27.62
CA LYS A 130 18.24 26.17 -28.16
C LYS A 130 19.39 27.02 -27.67
N LEU A 131 20.46 26.41 -27.16
CA LEU A 131 21.66 27.09 -26.69
C LEU A 131 22.89 26.43 -27.28
N ARG A 132 23.86 27.24 -27.74
CA ARG A 132 25.21 26.81 -28.15
C ARG A 132 26.25 27.64 -27.43
N VAL A 133 27.24 27.00 -26.86
CA VAL A 133 28.43 27.64 -26.34
C VAL A 133 29.38 27.87 -27.51
N ALA A 134 29.51 29.11 -27.95
CA ALA A 134 30.33 29.46 -29.12
C ALA A 134 31.82 29.52 -28.78
N TYR A 135 32.15 30.09 -27.62
CA TYR A 135 33.52 30.12 -27.11
C TYR A 135 33.59 30.33 -25.61
N ILE A 136 34.73 29.98 -25.03
CA ILE A 136 35.13 30.35 -23.66
C ILE A 136 36.44 31.14 -23.77
N ASP A 137 36.49 32.32 -23.17
CA ASP A 137 37.67 33.21 -23.19
C ASP A 137 37.81 33.93 -21.85
N GLY A 138 38.71 33.45 -21.01
CA GLY A 138 38.90 33.98 -19.66
C GLY A 138 37.59 33.91 -18.85
N ASN A 139 37.11 35.06 -18.42
CA ASN A 139 35.86 35.18 -17.64
C ASN A 139 34.59 35.25 -18.51
N LYS A 140 34.73 35.15 -19.84
CA LYS A 140 33.66 35.30 -20.83
C LYS A 140 33.23 33.95 -21.38
N VAL A 141 31.89 33.72 -21.48
CA VAL A 141 31.30 32.63 -22.24
C VAL A 141 30.41 33.21 -23.32
N GLY A 142 30.81 33.08 -24.59
CA GLY A 142 30.00 33.49 -25.73
C GLY A 142 28.96 32.43 -26.06
N VAL A 143 27.69 32.81 -26.05
CA VAL A 143 26.59 31.89 -26.36
C VAL A 143 25.74 32.39 -27.51
N GLU A 144 25.30 31.48 -28.36
CA GLU A 144 24.22 31.65 -29.32
C GLU A 144 22.98 30.96 -28.81
N TYR A 145 21.82 31.59 -28.91
CA TYR A 145 20.57 31.00 -28.44
C TYR A 145 19.37 31.37 -29.30
N LYS A 146 18.33 30.56 -29.26
CA LYS A 146 17.05 30.82 -29.92
C LYS A 146 15.91 30.24 -29.12
N VAL A 147 14.87 31.04 -28.84
CA VAL A 147 13.61 30.53 -28.30
C VAL A 147 12.95 29.66 -29.36
N ALA A 148 12.75 28.41 -29.06
CA ALA A 148 12.18 27.43 -29.98
C ALA A 148 10.67 27.30 -29.79
N SER A 149 10.20 27.27 -28.56
CA SER A 149 8.78 27.10 -28.31
C SER A 149 8.41 27.51 -26.87
N MET A 150 7.14 27.91 -26.71
CA MET A 150 6.45 28.04 -25.45
C MET A 150 5.23 27.12 -25.49
N GLN A 151 5.15 26.16 -24.59
CA GLN A 151 4.03 25.20 -24.50
C GLN A 151 3.29 25.43 -23.21
N LYS A 152 1.95 25.51 -23.29
CA LYS A 152 1.11 25.54 -22.10
C LYS A 152 1.21 24.21 -21.39
N ARG A 153 1.42 24.23 -20.08
CA ARG A 153 1.34 23.03 -19.26
C ARG A 153 -0.12 22.56 -19.21
N PRO A 154 -0.36 21.26 -19.26
CA PRO A 154 -1.70 20.75 -19.06
C PRO A 154 -2.21 21.13 -17.65
N ASP A 155 -3.46 21.52 -17.58
CA ASP A 155 -4.18 21.84 -16.35
C ASP A 155 -5.56 21.13 -16.36
N ILE A 156 -6.39 21.39 -15.34
CA ILE A 156 -7.72 20.78 -15.27
C ILE A 156 -8.60 21.10 -16.49
N ASN A 157 -8.42 22.26 -17.12
CA ASN A 157 -9.18 22.67 -18.31
C ASN A 157 -8.68 21.98 -19.59
N SER A 158 -7.52 21.34 -19.54
CA SER A 158 -6.96 20.53 -20.63
C SER A 158 -7.55 19.13 -20.68
N ILE A 159 -8.37 18.75 -19.69
CA ILE A 159 -8.98 17.42 -19.60
C ILE A 159 -10.26 17.41 -20.44
N GLU A 160 -10.20 16.74 -21.58
CA GLU A 160 -11.39 16.48 -22.40
C GLU A 160 -12.28 15.46 -21.69
N LEU A 161 -13.55 15.81 -21.45
CA LEU A 161 -14.55 14.90 -20.92
C LEU A 161 -15.13 14.08 -22.06
N THR A 162 -14.96 12.76 -21.99
CA THR A 162 -15.29 11.83 -23.09
C THR A 162 -16.60 11.08 -22.89
N GLU A 163 -17.25 11.29 -21.73
CA GLU A 163 -18.55 10.70 -21.41
C GLU A 163 -19.43 11.75 -20.70
N SER A 164 -20.74 11.74 -20.98
CA SER A 164 -21.69 12.69 -20.37
C SER A 164 -21.76 12.47 -18.87
N GLY A 165 -21.71 13.56 -18.10
CA GLY A 165 -21.71 13.53 -16.63
C GLY A 165 -20.35 13.28 -15.99
N ALA A 166 -19.31 13.01 -16.80
CA ALA A 166 -17.94 12.88 -16.29
C ALA A 166 -17.43 14.22 -15.71
N LYS A 167 -16.50 14.13 -14.78
CA LYS A 167 -15.85 15.26 -14.12
C LYS A 167 -14.34 15.17 -14.29
N ALA A 168 -13.66 16.32 -14.26
CA ALA A 168 -12.20 16.40 -14.29
C ALA A 168 -11.64 16.57 -12.87
N PHE A 169 -10.45 16.02 -12.63
CA PHE A 169 -9.68 16.23 -11.40
C PHE A 169 -8.18 16.12 -11.67
N VAL A 170 -7.36 16.81 -10.87
CA VAL A 170 -5.90 16.68 -10.92
C VAL A 170 -5.41 16.05 -9.63
N LEU A 171 -4.93 14.83 -9.73
CA LEU A 171 -4.27 14.10 -8.64
C LEU A 171 -2.82 14.57 -8.53
N LYS A 172 -2.30 14.65 -7.30
CA LYS A 172 -0.92 15.05 -6.97
C LYS A 172 -0.12 13.86 -6.43
N GLY A 173 1.20 13.93 -6.50
CA GLY A 173 2.10 12.95 -5.86
C GLY A 173 2.70 11.91 -6.80
N TYR A 174 2.60 12.07 -8.12
CA TYR A 174 3.10 11.08 -9.08
C TYR A 174 4.65 11.02 -9.11
N ALA A 175 5.34 12.15 -9.03
CA ALA A 175 6.80 12.20 -9.06
C ALA A 175 7.44 12.03 -7.66
N GLY A 176 6.72 12.36 -6.60
CA GLY A 176 7.26 12.52 -5.25
C GLY A 176 7.36 11.27 -4.39
N GLY A 177 6.94 10.09 -4.86
CA GLY A 177 7.08 8.80 -4.15
C GLY A 177 6.26 8.62 -2.86
N GLY A 178 5.60 9.66 -2.35
CA GLY A 178 4.72 9.63 -1.17
C GLY A 178 3.24 9.82 -1.50
N ALA A 179 2.33 9.25 -0.70
CA ALA A 179 0.91 9.55 -0.82
C ALA A 179 0.66 11.00 -0.39
N THR A 180 0.05 11.80 -1.26
CA THR A 180 -0.37 13.16 -0.91
C THR A 180 -1.77 13.15 -0.31
N ALA A 181 -2.05 14.10 0.61
CA ALA A 181 -3.38 14.27 1.18
C ALA A 181 -4.42 14.79 0.13
N GLU A 182 -3.95 15.28 -1.01
CA GLU A 182 -4.77 15.84 -2.09
C GLU A 182 -5.17 14.74 -3.09
N GLY A 183 -6.12 13.89 -2.70
CA GLY A 183 -6.69 12.85 -3.54
C GLY A 183 -8.10 13.19 -4.01
N LEU A 184 -8.56 12.48 -5.05
CA LEU A 184 -9.92 12.54 -5.55
C LEU A 184 -10.87 11.93 -4.51
N LEU A 185 -11.80 12.73 -4.00
CA LEU A 185 -12.96 12.27 -3.23
C LEU A 185 -14.19 12.28 -4.15
N PRO A 186 -14.62 11.14 -4.67
CA PRO A 186 -15.84 11.08 -5.45
C PRO A 186 -17.06 11.41 -4.60
N GLU A 187 -18.05 12.02 -5.20
CA GLU A 187 -19.28 12.45 -4.50
C GLU A 187 -20.00 11.26 -3.87
N GLY A 188 -20.38 11.40 -2.60
CA GLY A 188 -21.06 10.36 -1.83
C GLY A 188 -20.15 9.30 -1.22
N LEU A 189 -18.83 9.31 -1.49
CA LEU A 189 -17.91 8.31 -0.94
C LEU A 189 -17.12 8.86 0.27
N ALA A 190 -16.77 7.98 1.20
CA ALA A 190 -16.13 8.37 2.46
C ALA A 190 -14.59 8.42 2.38
N SER A 191 -13.96 7.82 1.38
CA SER A 191 -12.51 7.79 1.25
C SER A 191 -12.02 8.33 -0.10
N ARG A 192 -10.73 8.69 -0.17
CA ARG A 192 -10.11 9.28 -1.34
C ARG A 192 -9.34 8.27 -2.17
N ILE A 193 -9.35 8.47 -3.49
CA ILE A 193 -8.38 7.87 -4.40
C ILE A 193 -7.12 8.73 -4.37
N LEU A 194 -5.99 8.12 -4.09
CA LEU A 194 -4.68 8.76 -3.92
C LEU A 194 -3.67 8.21 -4.93
N ILE A 195 -2.56 8.94 -5.11
CA ILE A 195 -1.37 8.42 -5.78
C ILE A 195 -0.30 8.10 -4.73
N GLY A 196 0.37 6.98 -4.88
CA GLY A 196 1.59 6.63 -4.16
C GLY A 196 2.41 5.62 -4.93
N ASN A 197 3.72 5.87 -5.05
CA ASN A 197 4.64 5.05 -5.86
C ASN A 197 4.20 4.89 -7.33
N LYS A 198 3.64 5.94 -7.92
CA LYS A 198 3.08 5.96 -9.29
C LYS A 198 1.89 5.01 -9.50
N GLU A 199 1.19 4.64 -8.44
CA GLU A 199 0.00 3.79 -8.47
C GLU A 199 -1.20 4.52 -7.87
N LEU A 200 -2.39 4.23 -8.41
CA LEU A 200 -3.67 4.54 -7.77
C LEU A 200 -3.85 3.63 -6.56
N LYS A 201 -4.34 4.20 -5.45
CA LYS A 201 -4.68 3.48 -4.23
C LYS A 201 -5.73 4.24 -3.43
N GLY A 202 -6.36 3.57 -2.48
CA GLY A 202 -7.31 4.19 -1.54
C GLY A 202 -7.89 3.14 -0.61
N MET A 203 -8.37 3.57 0.54
CA MET A 203 -9.02 2.69 1.50
C MET A 203 -10.38 2.25 0.95
N ASN A 204 -10.63 0.95 0.94
CA ASN A 204 -11.82 0.29 0.39
C ASN A 204 -11.94 0.39 -1.15
N TYR A 205 -10.86 0.76 -1.85
CA TYR A 205 -10.84 0.78 -3.31
C TYR A 205 -10.12 -0.43 -3.89
N SER A 206 -10.65 -0.90 -5.02
CA SER A 206 -9.95 -1.81 -5.91
C SER A 206 -10.07 -1.32 -7.36
N PHE A 207 -9.12 -1.72 -8.18
CA PHE A 207 -8.89 -1.18 -9.52
C PHE A 207 -8.71 -2.29 -10.53
N ALA A 208 -9.31 -2.14 -11.71
CA ALA A 208 -9.05 -2.95 -12.89
C ALA A 208 -8.58 -2.06 -14.03
N LYS A 209 -7.33 -2.23 -14.48
CA LYS A 209 -6.68 -1.38 -15.47
C LYS A 209 -6.89 -1.86 -16.89
N TYR A 210 -7.08 -0.91 -17.80
CA TYR A 210 -7.22 -1.11 -19.25
C TYR A 210 -6.29 -0.14 -19.99
N ASP A 211 -5.33 -0.67 -20.74
CA ASP A 211 -4.40 0.12 -21.55
C ASP A 211 -4.99 0.45 -22.93
N GLY A 212 -4.60 1.60 -23.49
CA GLY A 212 -5.04 2.03 -24.83
C GLY A 212 -6.49 2.52 -24.90
N VAL A 213 -7.15 2.73 -23.75
CA VAL A 213 -8.52 3.25 -23.70
C VAL A 213 -8.50 4.77 -23.64
N SER A 214 -8.88 5.42 -24.74
CA SER A 214 -8.86 6.88 -24.90
C SER A 214 -10.15 7.58 -24.47
N LYS A 215 -11.25 6.84 -24.24
CA LYS A 215 -12.56 7.38 -23.82
C LYS A 215 -13.17 6.49 -22.75
N LEU A 216 -13.84 7.07 -21.73
CA LEU A 216 -14.52 6.30 -20.69
C LEU A 216 -15.60 5.36 -21.25
N SER A 217 -16.32 5.79 -22.30
CA SER A 217 -17.33 4.99 -22.98
C SER A 217 -16.78 3.70 -23.65
N ASN A 218 -15.46 3.62 -23.85
CA ASN A 218 -14.81 2.44 -24.46
C ASN A 218 -14.38 1.40 -23.41
N LEU A 219 -14.56 1.66 -22.11
CA LEU A 219 -14.37 0.63 -21.10
C LEU A 219 -15.39 -0.51 -21.32
N PRO A 220 -14.99 -1.79 -21.19
CA PRO A 220 -15.92 -2.91 -21.24
C PRO A 220 -16.97 -2.80 -20.12
N ALA A 221 -18.03 -3.58 -20.18
CA ALA A 221 -18.98 -3.65 -19.07
C ALA A 221 -18.27 -4.08 -17.77
N VAL A 222 -18.67 -3.52 -16.63
CA VAL A 222 -18.07 -3.84 -15.33
C VAL A 222 -18.18 -5.33 -14.99
N SER A 223 -19.24 -6.00 -15.42
CA SER A 223 -19.44 -7.45 -15.28
C SER A 223 -18.39 -8.30 -16.02
N ALA A 224 -17.62 -7.70 -16.94
CA ALA A 224 -16.52 -8.40 -17.63
C ALA A 224 -15.17 -8.28 -16.90
N VAL A 225 -15.11 -7.58 -15.76
CA VAL A 225 -13.90 -7.46 -14.95
C VAL A 225 -13.66 -8.77 -14.20
N THR A 226 -12.55 -9.42 -14.50
CA THR A 226 -12.18 -10.71 -13.89
C THR A 226 -11.16 -10.58 -12.76
N GLU A 227 -10.48 -9.44 -12.63
CA GLU A 227 -9.44 -9.23 -11.64
C GLU A 227 -9.52 -7.82 -11.07
N TRP A 228 -9.57 -7.74 -9.75
CA TRP A 228 -9.53 -6.50 -8.99
C TRP A 228 -8.26 -6.45 -8.14
N ARG A 229 -7.55 -5.32 -8.15
CA ARG A 229 -6.32 -5.11 -7.38
C ARG A 229 -6.47 -3.92 -6.44
N THR A 230 -5.87 -3.98 -5.27
CA THR A 230 -5.88 -2.88 -4.26
C THR A 230 -5.07 -1.67 -4.70
N THR A 231 -4.17 -1.83 -5.66
CA THR A 231 -3.44 -0.75 -6.34
C THR A 231 -3.40 -0.98 -7.84
N ALA A 232 -3.22 0.09 -8.62
CA ALA A 232 -3.02 -0.03 -10.06
C ALA A 232 -1.99 0.98 -10.57
N PRO A 233 -1.00 0.54 -11.40
CA PRO A 233 0.01 1.45 -11.94
C PRO A 233 -0.62 2.48 -12.88
N ILE A 234 -0.20 3.74 -12.74
CA ILE A 234 -0.65 4.86 -13.58
C ILE A 234 0.22 4.93 -14.82
N THR A 235 -0.40 4.86 -15.98
CA THR A 235 0.27 5.09 -17.27
C THR A 235 -0.56 6.03 -18.14
N GLY A 236 0.10 6.77 -19.02
CA GLY A 236 -0.60 7.59 -20.02
C GLY A 236 -1.48 6.70 -20.91
N ASN A 237 -2.61 7.24 -21.36
CA ASN A 237 -3.56 6.55 -22.24
C ASN A 237 -4.12 5.23 -21.64
N SER A 238 -4.40 5.23 -20.33
CA SER A 238 -5.04 4.13 -19.62
C SER A 238 -6.34 4.57 -18.96
N ALA A 239 -7.25 3.63 -18.82
CA ALA A 239 -8.49 3.80 -18.07
C ALA A 239 -8.65 2.67 -17.06
N TYR A 240 -9.53 2.87 -16.10
CA TYR A 240 -9.73 1.97 -14.97
C TYR A 240 -11.22 1.83 -14.68
N TRP A 241 -11.65 0.62 -14.39
CA TRP A 241 -12.75 0.44 -13.48
C TRP A 241 -12.22 0.58 -12.06
N VAL A 242 -12.93 1.34 -11.26
CA VAL A 242 -12.65 1.56 -9.85
C VAL A 242 -13.87 1.09 -9.06
N ARG A 243 -13.69 0.16 -8.15
CA ARG A 243 -14.73 -0.32 -7.25
C ARG A 243 -14.43 0.15 -5.83
N TYR A 244 -15.36 0.86 -5.24
CA TYR A 244 -15.39 1.20 -3.82
C TYR A 244 -16.36 0.26 -3.12
N THR A 245 -15.90 -0.41 -2.08
CA THR A 245 -16.69 -1.43 -1.37
C THR A 245 -17.01 -0.97 0.04
N THR A 246 -18.28 -1.00 0.40
CA THR A 246 -18.78 -0.89 1.77
C THR A 246 -19.41 -2.23 2.17
N PRO A 247 -19.81 -2.42 3.44
CA PRO A 247 -20.55 -3.63 3.83
C PRO A 247 -21.91 -3.78 3.12
N GLN A 248 -22.47 -2.71 2.55
CA GLN A 248 -23.81 -2.69 1.99
C GLN A 248 -23.84 -2.60 0.46
N GLU A 249 -22.75 -2.15 -0.16
CA GLU A 249 -22.74 -1.95 -1.61
C GLU A 249 -21.35 -1.91 -2.22
N HIS A 250 -21.30 -2.21 -3.51
CA HIS A 250 -20.22 -1.84 -4.40
C HIS A 250 -20.62 -0.59 -5.18
N VAL A 251 -19.74 0.40 -5.19
CA VAL A 251 -19.89 1.61 -6.02
C VAL A 251 -18.83 1.57 -7.10
N PHE A 252 -19.25 1.63 -8.36
CA PHE A 252 -18.34 1.56 -9.50
C PHE A 252 -18.15 2.92 -10.14
N LEU A 253 -16.87 3.25 -10.38
CA LEU A 253 -16.48 4.46 -11.10
C LEU A 253 -15.65 4.07 -12.33
N LYS A 254 -15.79 4.84 -13.39
CA LYS A 254 -14.85 4.89 -14.50
C LYS A 254 -13.83 5.98 -14.24
N LEU A 255 -12.54 5.72 -14.49
CA LEU A 255 -11.47 6.69 -14.39
C LEU A 255 -10.55 6.56 -15.60
N ARG A 256 -10.15 7.69 -16.21
CA ARG A 256 -9.20 7.74 -17.33
C ARG A 256 -8.10 8.74 -17.03
N VAL A 257 -6.85 8.36 -17.33
CA VAL A 257 -5.72 9.27 -17.29
C VAL A 257 -5.69 10.10 -18.57
N ALA A 258 -5.90 11.40 -18.43
CA ALA A 258 -5.87 12.36 -19.53
C ALA A 258 -4.45 12.84 -19.83
N TYR A 259 -3.67 13.13 -18.78
CA TYR A 259 -2.26 13.49 -18.90
C TYR A 259 -1.49 13.15 -17.63
N ILE A 260 -0.14 13.08 -17.77
CA ILE A 260 0.82 13.03 -16.67
C ILE A 260 1.81 14.14 -16.92
N ASP A 261 1.98 15.07 -15.97
CA ASP A 261 2.88 16.22 -16.08
C ASP A 261 3.59 16.48 -14.75
N GLY A 262 4.82 15.99 -14.62
CA GLY A 262 5.59 16.08 -13.37
C GLY A 262 4.91 15.34 -12.24
N ASP A 263 4.46 16.08 -11.22
CA ASP A 263 3.75 15.53 -10.06
C ASP A 263 2.22 15.42 -10.26
N ASP A 264 1.72 15.99 -11.34
CA ASP A 264 0.30 16.11 -11.64
C ASP A 264 -0.17 14.98 -12.57
N VAL A 265 -1.31 14.38 -12.23
CA VAL A 265 -2.02 13.45 -13.09
C VAL A 265 -3.44 13.96 -13.30
N GLY A 266 -3.72 14.45 -14.50
CA GLY A 266 -5.07 14.85 -14.89
C GLY A 266 -5.91 13.61 -15.19
N VAL A 267 -7.05 13.51 -14.53
CA VAL A 267 -7.98 12.40 -14.70
C VAL A 267 -9.38 12.89 -15.04
N GLU A 268 -10.04 12.15 -15.91
CA GLU A 268 -11.49 12.18 -16.09
C GLU A 268 -12.07 11.03 -15.29
N TYR A 269 -13.18 11.27 -14.57
CA TYR A 269 -13.87 10.22 -13.83
C TYR A 269 -15.38 10.36 -13.90
N LEU A 270 -16.08 9.24 -13.75
CA LEU A 270 -17.53 9.16 -13.76
C LEU A 270 -18.01 8.12 -12.75
N LEU A 271 -18.90 8.52 -11.84
CA LEU A 271 -19.65 7.58 -11.01
C LEU A 271 -20.63 6.83 -11.93
N SER A 272 -20.53 5.51 -12.00
CA SER A 272 -21.22 4.71 -13.00
C SER A 272 -22.45 4.00 -12.46
N SER A 273 -22.29 3.16 -11.44
CA SER A 273 -23.38 2.34 -10.92
C SER A 273 -23.13 1.96 -9.46
N HIS A 274 -24.20 1.55 -8.80
CA HIS A 274 -24.20 0.94 -7.48
C HIS A 274 -24.74 -0.49 -7.60
N GLU A 275 -24.17 -1.40 -6.83
CA GLU A 275 -24.62 -2.78 -6.71
C GLU A 275 -24.76 -3.10 -5.23
N THR A 276 -25.96 -3.44 -4.79
CA THR A 276 -26.22 -3.83 -3.41
C THR A 276 -25.55 -5.17 -3.14
N ILE A 277 -24.81 -5.26 -2.05
CA ILE A 277 -24.28 -6.51 -1.55
C ILE A 277 -25.42 -7.29 -0.91
N VAL A 278 -25.70 -8.48 -1.41
CA VAL A 278 -26.65 -9.40 -0.80
C VAL A 278 -25.91 -10.22 0.25
N ASN A 279 -26.42 -10.22 1.47
CA ASN A 279 -25.97 -11.04 2.57
C ASN A 279 -27.17 -11.28 3.50
N GLU A 280 -27.75 -12.47 3.40
CA GLU A 280 -29.01 -12.82 4.08
C GLU A 280 -28.77 -13.36 5.52
N ASN A 281 -27.56 -13.89 5.81
CA ASN A 281 -27.19 -14.53 7.07
C ASN A 281 -26.19 -13.72 7.91
N ALA A 282 -25.79 -12.49 7.49
CA ALA A 282 -24.84 -11.66 8.21
C ALA A 282 -25.24 -11.40 9.66
N ASN A 283 -24.26 -11.38 10.55
CA ASN A 283 -24.44 -10.89 11.90
C ASN A 283 -24.78 -9.38 11.90
N VAL A 284 -25.62 -8.99 12.85
CA VAL A 284 -26.04 -7.58 12.98
C VAL A 284 -25.23 -6.91 14.07
N ALA A 285 -24.51 -5.82 13.71
CA ALA A 285 -23.81 -4.99 14.68
C ALA A 285 -24.79 -4.34 15.67
N THR A 286 -24.44 -4.39 16.95
CA THR A 286 -25.19 -3.76 18.03
C THR A 286 -24.25 -2.98 18.94
N GLU A 287 -24.79 -2.13 19.82
CA GLU A 287 -23.98 -1.44 20.82
C GLU A 287 -23.20 -2.46 21.68
N GLY A 288 -21.89 -2.24 21.82
CA GLY A 288 -20.98 -3.14 22.53
C GLY A 288 -20.51 -4.38 21.75
N ARG A 289 -20.90 -4.52 20.47
CA ARG A 289 -20.50 -5.62 19.57
C ARG A 289 -20.03 -5.06 18.23
N ALA A 290 -18.93 -4.29 18.29
CA ALA A 290 -18.42 -3.55 17.13
C ALA A 290 -17.80 -4.46 16.06
N TYR A 291 -17.27 -5.63 16.47
CA TYR A 291 -16.55 -6.55 15.59
C TYR A 291 -17.37 -7.78 15.17
N VAL A 292 -18.65 -7.85 15.55
CA VAL A 292 -19.50 -9.00 15.23
C VAL A 292 -19.67 -9.24 13.72
N THR A 293 -19.46 -8.21 12.91
CA THR A 293 -19.50 -8.27 11.43
C THR A 293 -18.14 -8.54 10.79
N ASP A 294 -17.09 -8.84 11.57
CA ASP A 294 -15.80 -9.26 11.02
C ASP A 294 -15.93 -10.64 10.34
N TYR A 295 -15.23 -10.86 9.24
CA TYR A 295 -15.31 -12.11 8.48
C TYR A 295 -14.81 -13.34 9.23
N SER A 296 -14.08 -13.17 10.33
CA SER A 296 -13.70 -14.29 11.20
C SER A 296 -14.83 -14.80 12.10
N ILE A 297 -15.88 -14.00 12.29
CA ILE A 297 -16.97 -14.32 13.24
C ILE A 297 -18.04 -15.17 12.56
N PRO A 298 -18.28 -16.41 13.03
CA PRO A 298 -19.39 -17.23 12.56
C PRO A 298 -20.75 -16.61 12.88
N HIS A 299 -21.80 -17.10 12.24
CA HIS A 299 -23.16 -16.72 12.60
C HIS A 299 -23.44 -17.02 14.07
N LEU A 300 -23.88 -16.00 14.81
CA LEU A 300 -24.04 -16.12 16.27
C LEU A 300 -25.19 -17.03 16.65
N ASN A 301 -24.95 -17.92 17.64
CA ASN A 301 -25.98 -18.68 18.27
C ASN A 301 -26.53 -17.93 19.50
N SER A 302 -27.79 -17.53 19.47
CA SER A 302 -28.42 -16.77 20.55
C SER A 302 -28.49 -17.52 21.90
N ALA A 303 -28.26 -18.82 21.92
CA ALA A 303 -28.19 -19.62 23.16
C ALA A 303 -26.83 -19.49 23.88
N ASN A 304 -25.82 -18.95 23.22
CA ASN A 304 -24.48 -18.79 23.75
C ASN A 304 -24.20 -17.32 24.13
N TYR A 305 -23.13 -17.09 24.87
CA TYR A 305 -22.72 -15.74 25.29
C TYR A 305 -21.53 -15.25 24.43
N TYR A 306 -21.75 -14.23 23.61
CA TYR A 306 -20.74 -13.65 22.75
C TYR A 306 -19.87 -12.62 23.50
N VAL A 307 -18.56 -12.69 23.33
CA VAL A 307 -17.54 -11.83 23.94
C VAL A 307 -16.58 -11.30 22.89
N GLU A 308 -16.28 -9.99 22.92
CA GLU A 308 -15.23 -9.34 22.12
C GLU A 308 -14.09 -8.87 23.03
N HIS A 309 -12.87 -9.29 22.78
CA HIS A 309 -11.67 -8.76 23.41
C HIS A 309 -10.99 -7.73 22.50
N THR A 310 -10.69 -6.57 23.05
CA THR A 310 -10.00 -5.49 22.36
C THR A 310 -8.85 -4.98 23.21
N VAL A 311 -7.86 -4.36 22.56
CA VAL A 311 -6.72 -3.71 23.22
C VAL A 311 -6.48 -2.32 22.63
N SER A 312 -5.77 -1.46 23.37
CA SER A 312 -5.35 -0.16 22.86
C SER A 312 -3.93 -0.24 22.29
N VAL A 313 -3.77 0.05 21.00
CA VAL A 313 -2.47 0.15 20.33
C VAL A 313 -2.36 1.52 19.69
N ASN A 314 -1.37 2.32 20.10
CA ASN A 314 -1.15 3.69 19.59
C ASN A 314 -2.43 4.56 19.67
N ASN A 315 -3.18 4.47 20.76
CA ASN A 315 -4.45 5.15 21.00
C ASN A 315 -5.59 4.76 20.05
N GLN A 316 -5.49 3.62 19.41
CA GLN A 316 -6.56 3.04 18.60
C GLN A 316 -7.03 1.73 19.23
N THR A 317 -8.35 1.51 19.27
CA THR A 317 -8.93 0.23 19.68
C THR A 317 -8.67 -0.79 18.58
N VAL A 318 -8.04 -1.90 18.93
CA VAL A 318 -7.70 -2.99 18.02
C VAL A 318 -8.43 -4.25 18.48
N PHE A 319 -9.08 -4.92 17.55
CA PHE A 319 -9.69 -6.23 17.78
C PHE A 319 -8.61 -7.26 18.07
N ASN A 320 -8.71 -7.94 19.21
CA ASN A 320 -7.78 -8.98 19.60
C ASN A 320 -8.30 -10.36 19.22
N TYR A 321 -9.40 -10.76 19.80
CA TYR A 321 -10.15 -11.96 19.43
C TYR A 321 -11.58 -11.89 20.00
N ALA A 322 -12.48 -12.72 19.47
CA ALA A 322 -13.80 -12.94 20.04
C ALA A 322 -14.05 -14.42 20.27
N LEU A 323 -15.03 -14.71 21.10
CA LEU A 323 -15.47 -16.07 21.36
C LEU A 323 -16.98 -16.11 21.59
N GLU A 324 -17.54 -17.29 21.44
CA GLU A 324 -18.91 -17.58 21.80
C GLU A 324 -18.91 -18.67 22.89
N TRP A 325 -19.23 -18.28 24.12
CA TRP A 325 -19.20 -19.14 25.30
C TRP A 325 -20.48 -19.97 25.42
N ASN A 326 -20.33 -21.28 25.42
CA ASN A 326 -21.43 -22.22 25.74
C ASN A 326 -21.38 -22.59 27.22
N ASP A 327 -22.23 -21.95 28.01
CA ASP A 327 -22.24 -22.15 29.46
C ASP A 327 -22.61 -23.58 29.87
N ALA A 328 -23.49 -24.22 29.12
CA ALA A 328 -23.87 -25.62 29.40
C ALA A 328 -22.69 -26.58 29.20
N MET A 329 -21.76 -26.25 28.30
CA MET A 329 -20.57 -27.05 28.03
C MET A 329 -19.35 -26.57 28.81
N LYS A 330 -19.41 -25.39 29.45
CA LYS A 330 -18.25 -24.71 30.07
C LYS A 330 -17.06 -24.67 29.13
N HIS A 331 -17.33 -24.26 27.90
CA HIS A 331 -16.35 -24.24 26.82
C HIS A 331 -16.79 -23.25 25.73
N SER A 332 -15.84 -22.56 25.07
CA SER A 332 -16.14 -21.75 23.91
C SER A 332 -16.50 -22.63 22.72
N ALA A 333 -17.61 -22.33 22.05
CA ALA A 333 -17.99 -23.00 20.81
C ALA A 333 -16.94 -22.76 19.73
N TRP A 334 -16.44 -21.51 19.65
CA TRP A 334 -15.37 -21.09 18.77
C TRP A 334 -14.62 -19.90 19.37
N VAL A 335 -13.41 -19.66 18.87
CA VAL A 335 -12.61 -18.45 19.09
C VAL A 335 -12.16 -17.94 17.72
N ALA A 336 -12.35 -16.63 17.47
CA ALA A 336 -12.06 -16.01 16.18
C ALA A 336 -11.13 -14.80 16.31
N PHE A 337 -10.22 -14.63 15.36
CA PHE A 337 -9.24 -13.54 15.34
C PHE A 337 -8.69 -13.29 13.93
N VAL A 338 -8.00 -12.17 13.76
CA VAL A 338 -7.47 -11.74 12.47
C VAL A 338 -5.97 -11.45 12.56
N PHE A 339 -5.21 -11.87 11.54
CA PHE A 339 -3.89 -11.34 11.25
C PHE A 339 -4.03 -10.24 10.22
N ASP A 340 -3.73 -9.01 10.61
CA ASP A 340 -3.69 -7.83 9.75
C ASP A 340 -2.35 -7.09 9.90
N LYS A 341 -2.25 -5.89 9.38
CA LYS A 341 -1.04 -5.06 9.46
C LYS A 341 -0.57 -4.83 10.91
N THR A 342 -1.49 -4.72 11.86
CA THR A 342 -1.20 -4.49 13.29
C THR A 342 -0.99 -5.80 14.03
N THR A 343 -1.92 -6.72 13.92
CA THR A 343 -2.00 -7.92 14.74
C THR A 343 -1.01 -9.02 14.35
N LYS A 344 -0.42 -8.96 13.14
CA LYS A 344 0.64 -9.88 12.69
C LYS A 344 2.04 -9.57 13.24
N GLN A 345 2.21 -8.46 13.97
CA GLN A 345 3.50 -8.05 14.52
C GLN A 345 3.95 -8.98 15.64
N ASP A 346 5.27 -9.08 15.84
CA ASP A 346 5.93 -9.90 16.85
C ASP A 346 6.77 -8.97 17.74
N ASN A 347 6.13 -8.41 18.77
CA ASN A 347 6.70 -7.34 19.59
C ASN A 347 6.99 -7.77 21.03
N VAL A 348 6.32 -8.83 21.51
CA VAL A 348 6.43 -9.26 22.92
C VAL A 348 6.53 -10.78 23.03
N SER A 349 7.10 -11.25 24.13
CA SER A 349 7.12 -12.68 24.46
C SER A 349 5.85 -13.10 25.19
N ARG A 350 5.62 -14.40 25.25
CA ARG A 350 4.56 -15.05 26.03
C ARG A 350 4.57 -14.58 27.50
N THR A 351 3.38 -14.24 28.04
CA THR A 351 3.23 -13.62 29.37
C THR A 351 2.86 -14.62 30.47
N ASP A 352 2.19 -15.71 30.15
CA ASP A 352 1.61 -16.69 31.10
C ASP A 352 0.68 -16.04 32.15
N ALA A 353 -0.09 -15.04 31.75
CA ALA A 353 -0.97 -14.22 32.60
C ALA A 353 -2.35 -14.89 32.83
N TRP A 354 -2.34 -16.09 33.38
CA TRP A 354 -3.54 -16.90 33.63
C TRP A 354 -4.56 -16.17 34.51
N ASP A 355 -5.80 -15.99 34.01
CA ASP A 355 -6.87 -15.33 34.76
C ASP A 355 -8.26 -15.78 34.26
N VAL A 356 -9.29 -15.45 35.04
CA VAL A 356 -10.68 -15.57 34.62
C VAL A 356 -11.01 -14.53 33.56
N ASP A 357 -11.92 -14.84 32.66
CA ASP A 357 -12.34 -13.88 31.65
C ASP A 357 -13.25 -12.80 32.28
N PRO A 358 -12.81 -11.54 32.34
CA PRO A 358 -13.60 -10.48 32.96
C PRO A 358 -14.83 -10.06 32.15
N GLN A 359 -14.92 -10.47 30.89
CA GLN A 359 -16.06 -10.19 30.02
C GLN A 359 -17.23 -11.18 30.23
N LEU A 360 -16.95 -12.36 30.79
CA LEU A 360 -17.99 -13.31 31.13
C LEU A 360 -18.68 -12.93 32.44
N PRO A 361 -20.02 -13.09 32.54
CA PRO A 361 -20.73 -13.04 33.81
C PRO A 361 -20.09 -13.96 34.84
N LYS A 362 -20.06 -13.55 36.11
CA LYS A 362 -19.34 -14.26 37.18
C LYS A 362 -19.75 -15.72 37.30
N GLU A 363 -21.03 -16.01 37.10
CA GLU A 363 -21.61 -17.36 37.16
C GLU A 363 -21.20 -18.28 36.01
N MET A 364 -20.72 -17.68 34.88
CA MET A 364 -20.24 -18.40 33.70
C MET A 364 -18.74 -18.61 33.71
N GLN A 365 -18.01 -17.87 34.56
CA GLN A 365 -16.56 -17.92 34.60
C GLN A 365 -16.04 -19.28 35.01
N VAL A 366 -15.00 -19.72 34.34
CA VAL A 366 -14.17 -20.88 34.75
C VAL A 366 -12.78 -20.35 35.17
N ASP A 367 -12.12 -21.08 36.04
CA ASP A 367 -10.87 -20.69 36.69
C ASP A 367 -9.81 -21.79 36.60
N ASN A 368 -8.69 -21.59 37.29
CA ASN A 368 -7.61 -22.55 37.34
C ASN A 368 -8.05 -23.91 37.91
N GLU A 369 -8.95 -23.94 38.92
CA GLU A 369 -9.39 -25.18 39.51
C GLU A 369 -10.22 -26.03 38.54
N SER A 370 -10.92 -25.37 37.62
CA SER A 370 -11.68 -26.02 36.55
C SER A 370 -10.80 -26.80 35.55
N HIS A 371 -9.51 -26.50 35.48
CA HIS A 371 -8.53 -27.12 34.59
C HIS A 371 -7.37 -27.82 35.32
N LYS A 372 -7.58 -28.23 36.57
CA LYS A 372 -6.53 -28.79 37.40
C LYS A 372 -6.72 -30.28 37.64
N SER A 373 -5.63 -31.01 37.60
CA SER A 373 -5.61 -32.43 37.99
C SER A 373 -6.63 -33.32 37.23
N ASP A 374 -6.86 -33.02 35.96
CA ASP A 374 -7.76 -33.73 35.06
C ASP A 374 -7.04 -34.58 34.00
N GLY A 375 -5.72 -34.47 33.94
CA GLY A 375 -4.88 -35.19 32.98
C GLY A 375 -4.76 -34.53 31.62
N PHE A 376 -5.43 -33.37 31.39
CA PHE A 376 -5.36 -32.61 30.16
C PHE A 376 -4.54 -31.35 30.35
N ASP A 377 -3.98 -30.86 29.26
CA ASP A 377 -3.39 -29.53 29.18
C ASP A 377 -4.49 -28.47 29.01
N LYS A 378 -4.20 -27.26 29.45
CA LYS A 378 -4.96 -26.06 29.10
C LYS A 378 -4.58 -25.64 27.69
N GLY A 379 -5.18 -26.22 26.67
CA GLY A 379 -4.93 -25.96 25.28
C GLY A 379 -5.58 -24.63 24.84
N HIS A 380 -4.79 -23.72 24.32
CA HIS A 380 -5.29 -22.46 23.78
C HIS A 380 -6.13 -22.69 22.52
N LEU A 381 -7.26 -22.00 22.38
CA LEU A 381 -7.98 -21.90 21.12
C LEU A 381 -7.39 -20.77 20.28
N CYS A 382 -7.30 -19.53 20.79
CA CYS A 382 -6.44 -18.49 20.23
C CYS A 382 -5.06 -18.62 20.87
N ALA A 383 -4.07 -19.10 20.13
CA ALA A 383 -2.73 -19.35 20.67
C ALA A 383 -2.05 -18.05 21.11
N SER A 384 -1.30 -18.08 22.23
CA SER A 384 -0.58 -16.91 22.74
C SER A 384 0.41 -16.34 21.69
N GLU A 385 1.08 -17.20 20.94
CA GLU A 385 1.99 -16.83 19.86
C GLU A 385 1.31 -16.10 18.67
N ASP A 386 -0.01 -16.20 18.55
CA ASP A 386 -0.79 -15.49 17.53
C ASP A 386 -1.08 -14.05 17.93
N ARG A 387 -0.95 -13.68 19.22
CA ARG A 387 -1.29 -12.38 19.79
C ARG A 387 -0.12 -11.71 20.51
N VAL A 388 1.08 -11.76 19.93
CA VAL A 388 2.32 -11.17 20.48
C VAL A 388 2.59 -9.76 19.95
N TYR A 389 1.61 -9.10 19.35
CA TYR A 389 1.77 -7.73 18.87
C TYR A 389 1.72 -6.68 19.99
N SER A 390 1.10 -6.99 21.13
CA SER A 390 1.17 -6.18 22.36
C SER A 390 1.10 -7.06 23.60
N LYS A 391 1.58 -6.55 24.74
CA LYS A 391 1.56 -7.27 26.02
C LYS A 391 0.13 -7.59 26.44
N GLU A 392 -0.76 -6.60 26.44
CA GLU A 392 -2.16 -6.75 26.81
C GLU A 392 -2.87 -7.78 25.91
N ALA A 393 -2.62 -7.74 24.59
CA ALA A 393 -3.19 -8.72 23.67
C ALA A 393 -2.75 -10.15 23.99
N ASN A 394 -1.49 -10.34 24.37
CA ASN A 394 -0.98 -11.63 24.77
C ASN A 394 -1.55 -12.09 26.13
N GLU A 395 -1.63 -11.18 27.12
CA GLU A 395 -2.23 -11.45 28.43
C GLU A 395 -3.67 -11.97 28.31
N GLN A 396 -4.49 -11.35 27.43
CA GLN A 396 -5.87 -11.78 27.22
C GLN A 396 -5.99 -13.22 26.67
N THR A 397 -4.98 -13.73 25.95
CA THR A 397 -5.03 -15.12 25.46
C THR A 397 -5.00 -16.17 26.56
N PHE A 398 -4.63 -15.79 27.79
CA PHE A 398 -4.55 -16.66 28.95
C PHE A 398 -5.84 -16.69 29.77
N TYR A 399 -6.92 -16.06 29.32
CA TYR A 399 -8.22 -16.22 29.94
C TYR A 399 -8.70 -17.66 29.80
N TYR A 400 -9.25 -18.21 30.87
CA TYR A 400 -9.73 -19.62 30.90
C TYR A 400 -10.86 -19.87 29.90
N SER A 401 -11.61 -18.86 29.48
CA SER A 401 -12.60 -18.96 28.40
C SER A 401 -11.98 -19.33 27.04
N ASN A 402 -10.70 -19.06 26.84
CA ASN A 402 -9.94 -19.39 25.64
C ASN A 402 -9.27 -20.78 25.73
N MET A 403 -9.55 -21.56 26.78
CA MET A 403 -8.91 -22.86 27.04
C MET A 403 -9.81 -24.02 26.74
N SER A 404 -9.22 -25.10 26.25
CA SER A 404 -9.86 -26.39 26.00
C SER A 404 -9.04 -27.52 26.60
N PRO A 405 -9.66 -28.58 27.19
CA PRO A 405 -8.95 -29.78 27.61
C PRO A 405 -8.29 -30.48 26.41
N GLN A 406 -6.97 -30.53 26.36
CA GLN A 406 -6.23 -31.17 25.26
C GLN A 406 -5.20 -32.16 25.80
N PHE A 407 -4.98 -33.26 25.05
CA PHE A 407 -3.84 -34.13 25.33
C PHE A 407 -2.51 -33.38 25.13
N ASN A 408 -1.55 -33.60 26.01
CA ASN A 408 -0.26 -32.91 25.94
C ASN A 408 0.44 -33.09 24.59
N SER A 409 0.51 -34.30 24.05
CA SER A 409 1.12 -34.60 22.76
C SER A 409 0.35 -34.00 21.59
N PHE A 410 -0.97 -33.84 21.72
CA PHE A 410 -1.80 -33.13 20.73
C PHE A 410 -1.53 -31.62 20.79
N ASN A 411 -1.71 -31.01 21.95
CA ASN A 411 -1.59 -29.59 22.21
C ASN A 411 -0.20 -29.05 21.76
N GLY A 412 0.86 -29.56 22.36
CA GLY A 412 2.23 -29.10 22.10
C GLY A 412 2.88 -29.67 20.83
N GLY A 413 2.31 -30.74 20.25
CA GLY A 413 2.86 -31.44 19.09
C GLY A 413 2.04 -31.20 17.82
N PHE A 414 1.05 -32.06 17.59
CA PHE A 414 0.34 -32.11 16.31
C PHE A 414 -0.53 -30.87 16.04
N TRP A 415 -1.31 -30.41 17.02
CA TRP A 415 -2.13 -29.19 16.91
C TRP A 415 -1.27 -27.95 16.70
N ALA A 416 -0.18 -27.83 17.47
CA ALA A 416 0.76 -26.72 17.34
C ALA A 416 1.36 -26.60 15.92
N ALA A 417 1.48 -27.71 15.18
CA ALA A 417 1.97 -27.67 13.81
C ALA A 417 0.99 -26.96 12.85
N PHE A 418 -0.32 -27.15 13.03
CA PHE A 418 -1.35 -26.42 12.28
C PHE A 418 -1.33 -24.94 12.66
N GLU A 419 -1.24 -24.62 13.96
CA GLU A 419 -1.14 -23.24 14.44
C GLU A 419 0.08 -22.52 13.83
N ASN A 420 1.24 -23.17 13.84
CA ASN A 420 2.45 -22.62 13.23
C ASN A 420 2.28 -22.37 11.71
N ARG A 421 1.57 -23.26 11.02
CA ARG A 421 1.29 -23.09 9.59
C ARG A 421 0.36 -21.93 9.33
N VAL A 422 -0.75 -21.82 10.04
CA VAL A 422 -1.72 -20.73 9.93
C VAL A 422 -1.08 -19.39 10.31
N ARG A 423 -0.31 -19.34 11.40
CA ARG A 423 0.46 -18.15 11.82
C ARG A 423 1.42 -17.70 10.73
N LYS A 424 2.15 -18.62 10.10
CA LYS A 424 3.04 -18.29 8.97
C LYS A 424 2.27 -17.64 7.83
N TRP A 425 1.11 -18.18 7.44
CA TRP A 425 0.27 -17.60 6.40
C TRP A 425 -0.21 -16.20 6.78
N GLY A 426 -0.70 -16.00 7.99
CA GLY A 426 -1.16 -14.69 8.48
C GLY A 426 -0.07 -13.62 8.51
N ARG A 427 1.18 -14.03 8.83
CA ARG A 427 2.30 -13.09 8.90
C ARG A 427 2.90 -12.76 7.53
N THR A 428 2.84 -13.68 6.54
CA THR A 428 3.68 -13.55 5.32
C THR A 428 2.97 -13.73 3.98
N SER A 429 1.76 -14.33 3.94
CA SER A 429 1.20 -14.81 2.67
C SER A 429 -0.03 -14.03 2.20
N PHE A 430 -0.77 -13.42 3.13
CA PHE A 430 -2.03 -12.72 2.88
C PHE A 430 -1.98 -11.29 3.39
N ASP A 431 -2.84 -10.43 2.84
CA ASP A 431 -3.03 -9.05 3.31
C ASP A 431 -3.72 -9.07 4.67
N LYS A 432 -4.75 -9.93 4.80
CA LYS A 432 -5.39 -10.33 6.05
C LYS A 432 -5.64 -11.83 6.06
N LEU A 433 -5.61 -12.42 7.23
CA LEU A 433 -6.01 -13.81 7.46
C LEU A 433 -6.98 -13.85 8.62
N TYR A 434 -8.21 -14.26 8.33
CA TYR A 434 -9.29 -14.46 9.30
C TYR A 434 -9.27 -15.91 9.74
N VAL A 435 -9.31 -16.14 11.03
CA VAL A 435 -9.14 -17.47 11.62
C VAL A 435 -10.21 -17.72 12.66
N THR A 436 -10.94 -18.81 12.50
CA THR A 436 -11.86 -19.33 13.52
C THR A 436 -11.43 -20.73 13.91
N LYS A 437 -11.24 -20.95 15.20
CA LYS A 437 -10.82 -22.24 15.76
C LYS A 437 -11.73 -22.69 16.88
N GLY A 438 -11.86 -24.00 17.06
CA GLY A 438 -12.62 -24.54 18.18
C GLY A 438 -12.51 -26.05 18.32
N GLY A 439 -13.11 -26.55 19.36
CA GLY A 439 -13.45 -27.96 19.54
C GLY A 439 -14.90 -28.21 19.14
N ALA A 440 -15.18 -29.28 18.43
CA ALA A 440 -16.53 -29.64 18.02
C ALA A 440 -17.36 -30.09 19.25
N LEU A 441 -18.20 -29.18 19.77
CA LEU A 441 -19.00 -29.42 21.00
C LEU A 441 -20.16 -30.39 20.80
N ASN A 442 -20.56 -30.67 19.56
CA ASN A 442 -21.52 -31.68 19.19
C ASN A 442 -20.91 -33.11 19.11
N GLN A 443 -19.58 -33.23 19.28
CA GLN A 443 -18.84 -34.49 19.24
C GLN A 443 -17.78 -34.54 20.36
N LEU A 444 -18.13 -35.11 21.49
CA LEU A 444 -17.26 -35.17 22.68
C LEU A 444 -16.61 -36.56 22.86
N LEU A 445 -15.49 -36.59 23.59
CA LEU A 445 -14.84 -37.81 24.04
C LEU A 445 -15.65 -38.44 25.21
N VAL A 446 -16.61 -39.30 24.92
CA VAL A 446 -17.49 -39.92 25.93
C VAL A 446 -16.87 -41.21 26.50
N ASN A 447 -16.93 -41.38 27.82
CA ASN A 447 -16.41 -42.57 28.56
C ASN A 447 -14.94 -42.86 28.21
N TYR A 448 -14.14 -41.83 27.96
CA TYR A 448 -12.75 -42.00 27.58
C TYR A 448 -11.85 -42.20 28.82
N THR A 449 -10.85 -43.06 28.66
CA THR A 449 -9.75 -43.21 29.62
C THR A 449 -8.46 -43.30 28.81
N GLY A 450 -7.55 -42.38 29.04
CA GLY A 450 -6.24 -42.33 28.36
C GLY A 450 -5.31 -43.46 28.81
N GLU A 451 -4.33 -43.76 27.96
CA GLU A 451 -3.26 -44.72 28.28
C GLU A 451 -2.07 -44.04 28.97
N LYS A 452 -1.84 -42.77 28.69
CA LYS A 452 -0.69 -41.97 29.16
C LYS A 452 -1.16 -40.94 30.19
N LYS A 453 -0.29 -40.68 31.16
CA LYS A 453 -0.48 -39.57 32.11
C LYS A 453 -0.23 -38.23 31.44
N GLY A 454 -1.05 -37.25 31.79
CA GLY A 454 -0.81 -35.83 31.48
C GLY A 454 0.42 -35.26 32.23
N GLN A 455 0.69 -34.00 32.04
CA GLN A 455 1.78 -33.30 32.74
C GLN A 455 1.60 -33.25 34.26
N ASP A 456 0.36 -33.23 34.72
CA ASP A 456 0.00 -33.28 36.13
C ASP A 456 0.16 -34.68 36.77
N GLY A 457 0.56 -35.70 36.00
CA GLY A 457 0.73 -37.06 36.45
C GLY A 457 -0.58 -37.87 36.53
N ILE A 458 -1.70 -37.31 36.08
CA ILE A 458 -3.02 -37.92 36.07
C ILE A 458 -3.31 -38.54 34.71
N ILE A 459 -4.05 -39.64 34.67
CA ILE A 459 -4.56 -40.22 33.41
C ILE A 459 -5.81 -39.45 33.02
N PRO A 460 -5.85 -38.83 31.80
CA PRO A 460 -7.00 -38.09 31.34
C PRO A 460 -8.24 -39.02 31.21
N LYS A 461 -9.36 -38.56 31.73
CA LYS A 461 -10.64 -39.29 31.70
C LYS A 461 -11.79 -38.35 31.45
N THR A 462 -12.81 -38.83 30.76
CA THR A 462 -14.09 -38.16 30.62
C THR A 462 -15.24 -39.06 31.05
N ASP A 463 -16.33 -38.43 31.46
CA ASP A 463 -17.55 -39.09 31.87
C ASP A 463 -18.42 -39.57 30.67
N GLU A 464 -19.60 -40.08 30.95
CA GLU A 464 -20.60 -40.50 29.96
C GLU A 464 -21.12 -39.38 29.06
N LYS A 465 -20.88 -38.10 29.43
CA LYS A 465 -21.26 -36.92 28.69
C LYS A 465 -20.04 -36.28 27.96
N GLY A 466 -18.86 -36.92 28.06
CA GLY A 466 -17.62 -36.39 27.46
C GLY A 466 -17.06 -35.20 28.21
N ARG A 467 -17.22 -35.14 29.53
CA ARG A 467 -16.73 -34.04 30.37
C ARG A 467 -15.58 -34.50 31.25
N THR A 468 -14.64 -33.56 31.50
CA THR A 468 -13.58 -33.75 32.50
C THR A 468 -14.17 -33.88 33.90
N ILE A 469 -13.36 -34.26 34.91
CA ILE A 469 -13.78 -34.37 36.31
C ILE A 469 -14.31 -33.04 36.89
N HIS A 470 -14.02 -31.92 36.26
CA HIS A 470 -14.49 -30.59 36.63
C HIS A 470 -15.66 -30.09 35.74
N GLY A 471 -16.18 -30.93 34.86
CA GLY A 471 -17.37 -30.64 34.07
C GLY A 471 -17.11 -29.88 32.76
N LEU A 472 -15.85 -29.66 32.39
CA LEU A 472 -15.52 -29.06 31.11
C LEU A 472 -15.75 -30.05 29.96
N ALA A 473 -16.39 -29.62 28.89
CA ALA A 473 -16.51 -30.43 27.68
C ALA A 473 -15.14 -30.74 27.10
N CYS A 474 -14.92 -32.01 26.71
CA CYS A 474 -13.68 -32.43 26.04
C CYS A 474 -13.99 -32.83 24.60
N PRO A 475 -13.69 -31.98 23.60
CA PRO A 475 -13.99 -32.27 22.20
C PRO A 475 -13.26 -33.50 21.68
N LYS A 476 -13.95 -34.33 20.87
CA LYS A 476 -13.32 -35.41 20.11
C LYS A 476 -12.60 -34.93 18.86
N PHE A 477 -13.00 -33.80 18.31
CA PHE A 477 -12.39 -33.20 17.14
C PHE A 477 -12.14 -31.72 17.37
N TYR A 478 -11.05 -31.21 16.78
CA TYR A 478 -10.74 -29.81 16.69
C TYR A 478 -10.75 -29.36 15.23
N TYR A 479 -11.04 -28.10 15.01
CA TYR A 479 -11.13 -27.54 13.68
C TYR A 479 -10.46 -26.15 13.59
N MET A 480 -10.10 -25.77 12.38
CA MET A 480 -9.76 -24.39 11.99
C MET A 480 -10.47 -24.09 10.69
N ALA A 481 -11.23 -23.00 10.65
CA ALA A 481 -11.73 -22.36 9.44
C ALA A 481 -10.85 -21.13 9.18
N VAL A 482 -10.22 -21.05 8.01
CA VAL A 482 -9.25 -20.02 7.67
C VAL A 482 -9.62 -19.38 6.35
N LEU A 483 -9.79 -18.04 6.36
CA LEU A 483 -10.08 -17.24 5.19
C LEU A 483 -8.93 -16.26 4.94
N GLY A 484 -8.27 -16.36 3.79
CA GLY A 484 -7.21 -15.46 3.36
C GLY A 484 -7.74 -14.41 2.40
N GLU A 485 -7.46 -13.15 2.68
CA GLU A 485 -7.69 -12.04 1.75
C GLU A 485 -6.36 -11.62 1.11
N LYS A 486 -6.32 -11.59 -0.23
CA LYS A 486 -5.14 -11.19 -0.98
C LYS A 486 -5.55 -10.44 -2.24
N ASN A 487 -5.09 -9.20 -2.36
CA ASN A 487 -5.43 -8.33 -3.49
C ASN A 487 -6.94 -8.23 -3.76
N GLY A 488 -7.76 -8.22 -2.70
CA GLY A 488 -9.22 -8.15 -2.79
C GLY A 488 -9.90 -9.45 -3.24
N SER A 489 -9.18 -10.55 -3.33
CA SER A 489 -9.72 -11.90 -3.56
C SER A 489 -9.66 -12.72 -2.28
N PHE A 490 -10.65 -13.61 -2.12
CA PHE A 490 -10.80 -14.46 -0.95
C PHE A 490 -10.50 -15.93 -1.27
N TYR A 491 -9.87 -16.62 -0.33
CA TYR A 491 -9.49 -18.03 -0.40
C TYR A 491 -9.78 -18.67 0.95
N ALA A 492 -10.48 -19.79 1.00
CA ALA A 492 -10.74 -20.48 2.26
C ALA A 492 -10.17 -21.89 2.30
N ILE A 493 -9.87 -22.35 3.50
CA ILE A 493 -9.41 -23.71 3.79
C ILE A 493 -9.85 -24.10 5.20
N GLY A 494 -10.35 -25.32 5.34
CA GLY A 494 -10.73 -25.90 6.61
C GLY A 494 -9.77 -27.01 7.04
N PHE A 495 -9.65 -27.21 8.34
CA PHE A 495 -8.96 -28.37 8.94
C PHE A 495 -9.89 -29.08 9.91
N TRP A 496 -9.93 -30.43 9.83
CA TRP A 496 -10.67 -31.29 10.74
C TRP A 496 -9.76 -32.34 11.32
N ILE A 497 -9.51 -32.30 12.64
CA ILE A 497 -8.43 -33.03 13.28
C ILE A 497 -9.00 -33.81 14.51
N GLU A 498 -8.82 -35.11 14.54
CA GLU A 498 -9.24 -35.90 15.70
C GLU A 498 -8.34 -35.60 16.90
N HIS A 499 -8.91 -35.44 18.08
CA HIS A 499 -8.22 -35.24 19.34
C HIS A 499 -7.66 -36.58 19.86
N ARG A 500 -6.40 -36.85 19.59
CA ARG A 500 -5.71 -38.11 19.92
C ARG A 500 -4.32 -37.83 20.52
N ASP A 501 -3.84 -38.76 21.35
CA ASP A 501 -2.51 -38.67 22.00
C ASP A 501 -1.40 -39.51 21.33
N ASP A 502 -1.72 -40.14 20.20
CA ASP A 502 -0.85 -41.10 19.51
C ASP A 502 -0.36 -40.67 18.12
N TYR A 503 -0.42 -39.38 17.77
CA TYR A 503 0.15 -38.85 16.52
C TYR A 503 1.68 -38.99 16.40
N GLY A 504 2.37 -39.24 17.54
CA GLY A 504 3.82 -39.44 17.56
C GLY A 504 4.66 -38.17 17.49
N TYR A 505 4.06 -36.98 17.48
CA TYR A 505 4.74 -35.68 17.49
C TYR A 505 4.81 -35.08 18.90
N LYS A 506 5.90 -34.36 19.18
CA LYS A 506 6.16 -33.67 20.44
C LYS A 506 6.29 -32.16 20.20
N TYR A 507 6.34 -31.42 21.27
CA TYR A 507 6.61 -29.97 21.21
C TYR A 507 7.88 -29.66 20.42
N GLY A 508 7.74 -28.78 19.41
CA GLY A 508 8.85 -28.35 18.55
C GLY A 508 9.16 -29.29 17.38
N ASP A 509 8.48 -30.43 17.24
CA ASP A 509 8.65 -31.30 16.09
C ASP A 509 8.14 -30.64 14.81
N ASN A 510 8.87 -30.84 13.72
CA ASN A 510 8.47 -30.37 12.40
C ASN A 510 7.51 -31.40 11.74
N VAL A 511 6.24 -31.06 11.65
CA VAL A 511 5.27 -31.85 10.88
C VAL A 511 5.28 -31.38 9.42
N SER A 512 5.51 -32.33 8.50
CA SER A 512 5.60 -31.97 7.08
C SER A 512 4.27 -31.44 6.52
N ALA A 513 4.35 -30.58 5.52
CA ALA A 513 3.16 -30.07 4.83
C ALA A 513 2.25 -31.18 4.28
N ASP A 514 2.84 -32.27 3.78
CA ASP A 514 2.09 -33.40 3.19
C ASP A 514 1.27 -34.15 4.24
N VAL A 515 1.72 -34.17 5.50
CA VAL A 515 0.92 -34.69 6.61
C VAL A 515 -0.24 -33.75 6.93
N LEU A 516 0.02 -32.44 7.06
CA LEU A 516 -1.02 -31.45 7.38
C LEU A 516 -2.12 -31.39 6.30
N LYS A 517 -1.75 -31.53 5.03
CA LYS A 517 -2.70 -31.52 3.89
C LYS A 517 -3.73 -32.67 3.95
N GLN A 518 -3.45 -33.75 4.66
CA GLN A 518 -4.38 -34.87 4.79
C GLN A 518 -5.61 -34.54 5.66
N TYR A 519 -5.54 -33.46 6.42
CA TYR A 519 -6.60 -33.00 7.33
C TYR A 519 -7.40 -31.83 6.75
N VAL A 520 -7.10 -31.44 5.51
CA VAL A 520 -7.79 -30.35 4.85
C VAL A 520 -9.18 -30.80 4.39
N VAL A 521 -10.15 -29.93 4.61
CA VAL A 521 -11.54 -30.07 4.16
C VAL A 521 -12.04 -28.72 3.63
N SER A 522 -13.17 -28.72 2.92
CA SER A 522 -13.87 -27.46 2.59
C SER A 522 -14.55 -26.86 3.82
N ILE A 523 -14.93 -25.60 3.74
CA ILE A 523 -15.68 -24.94 4.81
C ILE A 523 -17.04 -25.59 4.97
N ASP A 524 -17.79 -25.87 3.87
CA ASP A 524 -19.06 -26.62 3.91
C ASP A 524 -18.97 -27.93 4.73
N VAL A 525 -17.85 -28.65 4.59
CA VAL A 525 -17.62 -29.87 5.37
C VAL A 525 -17.42 -29.56 6.85
N LEU A 526 -16.74 -28.45 7.20
CA LEU A 526 -16.63 -28.03 8.60
C LEU A 526 -17.99 -27.65 9.17
N GLU A 527 -18.81 -26.93 8.45
CA GLU A 527 -20.15 -26.52 8.85
C GLU A 527 -21.05 -27.73 9.16
N GLN A 528 -21.07 -28.69 8.24
CA GLN A 528 -21.78 -29.94 8.43
C GLN A 528 -21.31 -30.72 9.67
N LYS A 529 -20.04 -30.57 10.07
CA LYS A 529 -19.44 -31.29 11.20
C LYS A 529 -19.57 -30.55 12.52
N THR A 530 -19.70 -29.22 12.50
CA THR A 530 -19.69 -28.38 13.71
C THR A 530 -21.04 -27.75 14.04
N ASP A 531 -21.97 -27.74 13.10
CA ASP A 531 -23.23 -26.99 13.14
C ASP A 531 -23.00 -25.47 13.30
N LEU A 532 -21.85 -24.95 12.78
CA LEU A 532 -21.52 -23.54 12.72
C LEU A 532 -21.60 -23.07 11.28
N ASP A 533 -21.95 -21.82 11.08
CA ASP A 533 -21.99 -21.13 9.81
C ASP A 533 -20.81 -20.14 9.79
N PHE A 534 -19.75 -20.48 9.04
CA PHE A 534 -18.52 -19.70 8.99
C PHE A 534 -18.60 -18.64 7.90
N PHE A 535 -17.87 -17.54 8.09
CA PHE A 535 -17.73 -16.45 7.12
C PHE A 535 -19.05 -15.80 6.69
N CYS A 536 -20.13 -16.01 7.43
CA CYS A 536 -21.47 -15.47 7.19
C CYS A 536 -21.54 -13.95 6.98
N ASN A 537 -20.50 -13.23 7.31
CA ASN A 537 -20.41 -11.79 7.10
C ASN A 537 -19.84 -11.41 5.70
N LEU A 538 -19.41 -12.40 4.89
CA LEU A 538 -19.09 -12.19 3.49
C LEU A 538 -20.37 -12.00 2.66
N PRO A 539 -20.30 -11.29 1.51
CA PRO A 539 -21.41 -11.35 0.53
C PRO A 539 -21.71 -12.79 0.12
N ASP A 540 -23.00 -13.15 0.03
CA ASP A 540 -23.49 -14.52 -0.20
C ASP A 540 -22.82 -15.23 -1.39
N ASP A 541 -22.54 -14.50 -2.49
CA ASP A 541 -21.90 -15.05 -3.69
C ASP A 541 -20.41 -15.37 -3.46
N ILE A 542 -19.75 -14.61 -2.60
CA ILE A 542 -18.34 -14.81 -2.21
C ILE A 542 -18.27 -15.93 -1.17
N GLU A 543 -19.11 -15.86 -0.15
CA GLU A 543 -19.25 -16.86 0.92
C GLU A 543 -19.40 -18.23 0.31
N LYS A 544 -20.46 -18.47 -0.45
CA LYS A 544 -20.72 -19.72 -1.13
C LYS A 544 -19.53 -20.23 -1.95
N LYS A 545 -18.88 -19.36 -2.70
CA LYS A 545 -17.72 -19.74 -3.54
C LYS A 545 -16.54 -20.23 -2.74
N VAL A 546 -16.23 -19.57 -1.60
CA VAL A 546 -15.05 -19.94 -0.78
C VAL A 546 -15.32 -21.13 0.13
N GLU A 547 -16.58 -21.44 0.41
CA GLU A 547 -16.99 -22.55 1.26
C GLU A 547 -17.07 -23.87 0.51
N GLU A 548 -17.61 -23.85 -0.72
CA GLU A 548 -17.80 -25.04 -1.55
C GLU A 548 -16.49 -25.76 -1.90
N ALA A 549 -15.38 -25.02 -2.09
CA ALA A 549 -14.14 -25.60 -2.58
C ALA A 549 -12.89 -24.88 -2.07
N TYR A 550 -11.79 -25.63 -1.99
CA TYR A 550 -10.45 -25.11 -1.71
C TYR A 550 -9.45 -25.55 -2.77
N SER A 551 -8.36 -24.82 -2.89
CA SER A 551 -7.20 -25.20 -3.71
C SER A 551 -5.93 -25.17 -2.85
N LEU A 552 -5.22 -26.27 -2.75
CA LEU A 552 -3.97 -26.34 -1.98
C LEU A 552 -2.86 -25.45 -2.55
N THR A 553 -2.95 -25.07 -3.83
CA THR A 553 -1.95 -24.20 -4.50
C THR A 553 -2.07 -22.74 -4.12
N ASP A 554 -3.20 -22.31 -3.55
CA ASP A 554 -3.41 -20.93 -3.10
C ASP A 554 -2.68 -20.63 -1.79
N TRP A 555 -2.19 -21.67 -1.12
CA TRP A 555 -1.56 -21.62 0.20
C TRP A 555 -0.07 -21.95 0.14
N ALA A 556 0.76 -21.14 0.83
CA ALA A 556 2.20 -21.33 0.93
C ALA A 556 2.55 -22.43 1.98
N TRP A 557 2.57 -23.68 1.57
CA TRP A 557 2.82 -24.86 2.44
C TRP A 557 4.26 -24.97 2.93
#